data_a35901c69550e0eeb95567353427102e
#
_entry.id   a35901c69550e0eeb95567353427102e
#
_cell.length_a   1.000
_cell.length_b   1.000
_cell.length_c   1.000
_cell.angle_alpha   90.00
_cell.angle_beta   90.00
_cell.angle_gamma   90.00
#
_symmetry.space_group_name_H-M   'P 1'
#
loop_
_entity.id
_entity.type
_entity.pdbx_description
1 polymer ?
#
loop_
_entity_poly.entity_id
_entity_poly.type
_entity_poly.pdbx_seq_one_letter_code
_entity_poly.pdbx_strand_id
1 'polypeptide(L)'
;MTTTTLPAAPAGGFSTIVRLLLNVGHAIDHMFLLIFATAVATIAVEFGYANWTDLMPYSVGAFALFGIGALPAGRLGDLWGRRNMMIIFFIGMGVSAMLVALTQNAWQLAAALALLGAFAAIYHPVGIPMLVQNVPNPGAVIGLNGLAGNLGIAVAALLTGFLVKWIGWRAAFVIPGLLAIACGVIFALTCPKETESPSKRKGGKAKVALSPAMLMRAFAVMTSAAAVSTILFNFTTNGNSQLLAEGFKGIIEDPAVIGTLLAVIYTIASFAQIVVGRLIDKVAFKPLQVWISIIQIPLLIWAAHSQDWGLFIALLAVMVFVFGAIPFTDAMIVRYVDDRLRSRVAGMRLTVAFGFSSLAVWVLGPLVKAIGFSNALWIMAGIAAIKAAIVMLLPDEPATEPVKT
;
A
#
# COMPACT_ATOMS: atom_id res chain seq x y z
N MET A 1 50.76 -6.31 -3.89
CA MET A 1 49.32 -6.46 -3.71
C MET A 1 48.69 -5.06 -3.68
N THR A 2 48.21 -4.63 -4.82
CA THR A 2 47.53 -3.33 -4.97
C THR A 2 46.09 -3.45 -4.46
N THR A 3 45.86 -2.86 -3.31
CA THR A 3 44.50 -2.71 -2.75
C THR A 3 43.71 -1.73 -3.64
N THR A 4 42.86 -2.26 -4.49
CA THR A 4 41.86 -1.48 -5.24
C THR A 4 40.86 -0.93 -4.22
N THR A 5 41.07 0.32 -3.80
CA THR A 5 40.06 1.07 -3.03
C THR A 5 38.87 1.32 -3.95
N LEU A 6 37.75 0.71 -3.64
CA LEU A 6 36.46 1.06 -4.27
C LEU A 6 36.21 2.56 -4.07
N PRO A 7 35.76 3.28 -5.13
CA PRO A 7 35.53 4.71 -5.03
C PRO A 7 34.49 5.00 -3.96
N ALA A 8 34.77 5.99 -3.12
CA ALA A 8 33.82 6.52 -2.15
C ALA A 8 32.53 6.94 -2.85
N ALA A 9 31.39 6.60 -2.26
CA ALA A 9 30.08 6.96 -2.81
C ALA A 9 30.03 8.48 -3.09
N PRO A 10 29.56 8.90 -4.28
CA PRO A 10 29.45 10.31 -4.61
C PRO A 10 28.54 11.01 -3.62
N ALA A 11 28.83 12.28 -3.32
CA ALA A 11 28.11 13.15 -2.36
C ALA A 11 26.65 13.47 -2.73
N GLY A 12 26.01 12.70 -3.57
CA GLY A 12 24.63 12.84 -4.04
C GLY A 12 23.98 11.48 -4.25
N GLY A 13 23.10 11.09 -3.32
CA GLY A 13 22.10 10.02 -3.49
C GLY A 13 22.61 8.64 -3.96
N PHE A 14 21.75 7.63 -3.88
CA PHE A 14 22.03 6.30 -4.42
C PHE A 14 22.09 6.29 -5.97
N SER A 15 22.78 5.32 -6.53
CA SER A 15 22.82 5.08 -7.99
C SER A 15 21.41 4.89 -8.57
N THR A 16 21.24 5.14 -9.86
CA THR A 16 19.96 4.97 -10.55
C THR A 16 19.40 3.55 -10.40
N ILE A 17 20.28 2.53 -10.43
CA ILE A 17 19.91 1.13 -10.23
C ILE A 17 19.33 0.91 -8.83
N VAL A 18 19.96 1.40 -7.77
CA VAL A 18 19.47 1.24 -6.40
C VAL A 18 18.12 1.95 -6.22
N ARG A 19 17.97 3.16 -6.77
CA ARG A 19 16.69 3.89 -6.75
C ARG A 19 15.59 3.15 -7.51
N LEU A 20 15.91 2.59 -8.67
CA LEU A 20 14.99 1.77 -9.45
C LEU A 20 14.56 0.54 -8.66
N LEU A 21 15.50 -0.19 -8.06
CA LEU A 21 15.22 -1.38 -7.25
C LEU A 21 14.37 -1.05 -6.01
N LEU A 22 14.57 0.11 -5.38
CA LEU A 22 13.70 0.55 -4.29
C LEU A 22 12.26 0.81 -4.77
N ASN A 23 12.08 1.43 -5.95
CA ASN A 23 10.74 1.62 -6.52
C ASN A 23 10.10 0.28 -6.95
N VAL A 24 10.87 -0.61 -7.55
CA VAL A 24 10.42 -1.98 -7.86
C VAL A 24 10.08 -2.75 -6.58
N GLY A 25 10.86 -2.55 -5.51
CA GLY A 25 10.55 -3.11 -4.19
C GLY A 25 9.19 -2.67 -3.67
N HIS A 26 8.80 -1.39 -3.85
CA HIS A 26 7.48 -0.91 -3.49
C HIS A 26 6.37 -1.54 -4.34
N ALA A 27 6.61 -1.68 -5.63
CA ALA A 27 5.67 -2.38 -6.51
C ALA A 27 5.51 -3.86 -6.12
N ILE A 28 6.60 -4.56 -5.79
CA ILE A 28 6.60 -5.94 -5.31
C ILE A 28 5.84 -6.06 -3.99
N ASP A 29 6.05 -5.14 -3.05
CA ASP A 29 5.37 -5.11 -1.75
C ASP A 29 3.84 -5.11 -1.91
N HIS A 30 3.32 -4.15 -2.67
CA HIS A 30 1.89 -4.04 -2.91
C HIS A 30 1.35 -5.16 -3.81
N MET A 31 2.11 -5.62 -4.78
CA MET A 31 1.72 -6.72 -5.68
C MET A 31 1.42 -8.00 -4.89
N PHE A 32 2.32 -8.42 -4.02
CA PHE A 32 2.15 -9.67 -3.29
C PHE A 32 0.96 -9.67 -2.33
N LEU A 33 0.60 -8.52 -1.76
CA LEU A 33 -0.56 -8.41 -0.88
C LEU A 33 -1.90 -8.63 -1.62
N LEU A 34 -1.91 -8.51 -2.97
CA LEU A 34 -3.15 -8.61 -3.76
C LEU A 34 -3.24 -9.86 -4.64
N ILE A 35 -2.17 -10.62 -4.84
CA ILE A 35 -2.20 -11.86 -5.63
C ILE A 35 -3.25 -12.81 -5.06
N PHE A 36 -3.26 -13.03 -3.74
CA PHE A 36 -4.23 -13.92 -3.09
C PHE A 36 -5.67 -13.46 -3.37
N ALA A 37 -6.00 -12.20 -3.16
CA ALA A 37 -7.35 -11.68 -3.36
C ALA A 37 -7.85 -11.84 -4.82
N THR A 38 -6.94 -11.76 -5.79
CA THR A 38 -7.26 -11.96 -7.21
C THR A 38 -7.44 -13.45 -7.54
N ALA A 39 -6.64 -14.34 -6.93
CA ALA A 39 -6.66 -15.78 -7.18
C ALA A 39 -7.58 -16.55 -6.23
N VAL A 40 -8.20 -15.92 -5.23
CA VAL A 40 -8.88 -16.58 -4.11
C VAL A 40 -9.97 -17.54 -4.54
N ALA A 41 -10.74 -17.22 -5.59
CA ALA A 41 -11.79 -18.09 -6.09
C ALA A 41 -11.22 -19.43 -6.63
N THR A 42 -10.14 -19.38 -7.40
CA THR A 42 -9.46 -20.57 -7.93
C THR A 42 -8.84 -21.41 -6.82
N ILE A 43 -8.21 -20.75 -5.82
CA ILE A 43 -7.62 -21.45 -4.67
C ILE A 43 -8.71 -22.10 -3.81
N ALA A 44 -9.86 -21.42 -3.62
CA ALA A 44 -10.98 -21.95 -2.86
C ALA A 44 -11.51 -23.23 -3.46
N VAL A 45 -11.71 -23.27 -4.77
CA VAL A 45 -12.16 -24.49 -5.49
C VAL A 45 -11.16 -25.62 -5.29
N GLU A 46 -9.85 -25.36 -5.43
CA GLU A 46 -8.83 -26.42 -5.27
C GLU A 46 -8.76 -26.95 -3.84
N PHE A 47 -8.99 -26.10 -2.83
CA PHE A 47 -8.99 -26.51 -1.42
C PHE A 47 -10.34 -27.06 -0.94
N GLY A 48 -11.32 -27.24 -1.85
CA GLY A 48 -12.62 -27.82 -1.54
C GLY A 48 -13.61 -26.87 -0.85
N TYR A 49 -13.40 -25.58 -0.93
CA TYR A 49 -14.35 -24.58 -0.44
C TYR A 49 -15.43 -24.29 -1.49
N ALA A 50 -16.68 -24.22 -1.05
CA ALA A 50 -17.80 -23.92 -1.94
C ALA A 50 -17.77 -22.46 -2.46
N ASN A 51 -17.21 -21.55 -1.65
CA ASN A 51 -17.16 -20.13 -1.97
C ASN A 51 -15.81 -19.52 -1.56
N TRP A 52 -15.33 -18.56 -2.34
CA TRP A 52 -14.12 -17.80 -2.04
C TRP A 52 -14.23 -17.01 -0.72
N THR A 53 -15.45 -16.63 -0.31
CA THR A 53 -15.74 -15.91 0.91
C THR A 53 -15.30 -16.66 2.17
N ASP A 54 -15.31 -17.98 2.13
CA ASP A 54 -14.92 -18.84 3.25
C ASP A 54 -13.39 -18.96 3.37
N LEU A 55 -12.66 -18.76 2.27
CA LEU A 55 -11.19 -18.77 2.26
C LEU A 55 -10.58 -17.39 2.52
N MET A 56 -11.28 -16.31 2.19
CA MET A 56 -10.76 -14.93 2.31
C MET A 56 -10.22 -14.58 3.70
N PRO A 57 -10.86 -14.97 4.82
CA PRO A 57 -10.37 -14.67 6.17
C PRO A 57 -8.97 -15.21 6.49
N TYR A 58 -8.53 -16.27 5.81
CA TYR A 58 -7.21 -16.87 6.03
C TYR A 58 -6.04 -15.95 5.60
N SER A 59 -6.30 -14.87 4.88
CA SER A 59 -5.30 -13.86 4.51
C SER A 59 -5.07 -12.80 5.60
N VAL A 60 -5.89 -12.77 6.65
CA VAL A 60 -5.79 -11.73 7.70
C VAL A 60 -4.40 -11.62 8.33
N GLY A 61 -3.70 -12.75 8.49
CA GLY A 61 -2.36 -12.80 9.05
C GLY A 61 -1.34 -12.00 8.24
N ALA A 62 -1.48 -11.94 6.91
CA ALA A 62 -0.62 -11.13 6.06
C ALA A 62 -0.72 -9.64 6.42
N PHE A 63 -1.93 -9.11 6.50
CA PHE A 63 -2.17 -7.69 6.80
C PHE A 63 -1.87 -7.34 8.26
N ALA A 64 -2.17 -8.25 9.19
CA ALA A 64 -1.83 -8.06 10.61
C ALA A 64 -0.32 -7.97 10.83
N LEU A 65 0.46 -8.90 10.27
CA LEU A 65 1.92 -8.89 10.40
C LEU A 65 2.57 -7.79 9.56
N PHE A 66 1.97 -7.39 8.43
CA PHE A 66 2.40 -6.19 7.70
C PHE A 66 2.34 -4.93 8.59
N GLY A 67 1.25 -4.75 9.33
CA GLY A 67 1.10 -3.62 10.25
C GLY A 67 1.99 -3.72 11.49
N ILE A 68 1.86 -4.80 12.26
CA ILE A 68 2.57 -5.00 13.52
C ILE A 68 4.09 -5.10 13.28
N GLY A 69 4.50 -5.74 12.21
CA GLY A 69 5.90 -5.92 11.82
C GLY A 69 6.62 -4.63 11.44
N ALA A 70 5.89 -3.56 11.07
CA ALA A 70 6.49 -2.30 10.66
C ALA A 70 7.29 -1.62 11.78
N LEU A 71 6.87 -1.73 13.05
CA LEU A 71 7.62 -1.19 14.19
C LEU A 71 8.97 -1.88 14.40
N PRO A 72 9.03 -3.20 14.58
CA PRO A 72 10.33 -3.90 14.72
C PRO A 72 11.18 -3.77 13.46
N ALA A 73 10.60 -3.80 12.25
CA ALA A 73 11.34 -3.63 11.01
C ALA A 73 12.04 -2.27 10.92
N GLY A 74 11.35 -1.18 11.27
CA GLY A 74 11.95 0.15 11.36
C GLY A 74 13.09 0.20 12.37
N ARG A 75 12.89 -0.37 13.56
CA ARG A 75 13.95 -0.44 14.61
C ARG A 75 15.16 -1.24 14.14
N LEU A 76 14.94 -2.38 13.49
CA LEU A 76 16.03 -3.20 12.96
C LEU A 76 16.74 -2.49 11.80
N GLY A 77 16.02 -1.75 10.96
CA GLY A 77 16.61 -0.89 9.93
C GLY A 77 17.56 0.15 10.48
N ASP A 78 17.23 0.72 11.64
CA ASP A 78 18.09 1.69 12.33
C ASP A 78 19.31 1.03 13.01
N LEU A 79 19.19 -0.23 13.45
CA LEU A 79 20.25 -0.97 14.18
C LEU A 79 21.18 -1.76 13.23
N TRP A 80 20.60 -2.52 12.29
CA TRP A 80 21.35 -3.43 11.41
C TRP A 80 21.71 -2.79 10.06
N GLY A 81 21.17 -1.59 9.80
CA GLY A 81 21.29 -0.88 8.53
C GLY A 81 20.17 -1.17 7.55
N ARG A 82 19.76 -0.12 6.84
CA ARG A 82 18.65 -0.18 5.88
C ARG A 82 18.93 -1.10 4.71
N ARG A 83 20.19 -1.12 4.22
CA ARG A 83 20.62 -2.04 3.16
C ARG A 83 20.34 -3.50 3.50
N ASN A 84 20.76 -3.94 4.69
CA ASN A 84 20.59 -5.33 5.11
C ASN A 84 19.11 -5.69 5.24
N MET A 85 18.30 -4.81 5.80
CA MET A 85 16.87 -5.01 5.92
C MET A 85 16.18 -5.06 4.55
N MET A 86 16.59 -4.26 3.56
CA MET A 86 16.05 -4.34 2.20
C MET A 86 16.43 -5.64 1.48
N ILE A 87 17.61 -6.20 1.74
CA ILE A 87 17.98 -7.54 1.24
C ILE A 87 17.07 -8.60 1.87
N ILE A 88 16.85 -8.52 3.20
CA ILE A 88 15.92 -9.42 3.91
C ILE A 88 14.50 -9.29 3.35
N PHE A 89 14.05 -8.06 3.04
CA PHE A 89 12.76 -7.82 2.40
C PHE A 89 12.64 -8.59 1.07
N PHE A 90 13.53 -8.36 0.12
CA PHE A 90 13.43 -8.95 -1.21
C PHE A 90 13.51 -10.49 -1.17
N ILE A 91 14.48 -11.03 -0.43
CA ILE A 91 14.66 -12.49 -0.33
C ILE A 91 13.52 -13.12 0.45
N GLY A 92 13.12 -12.50 1.57
CA GLY A 92 12.02 -12.98 2.40
C GLY A 92 10.68 -12.99 1.67
N MET A 93 10.37 -11.92 0.91
CA MET A 93 9.17 -11.85 0.07
C MET A 93 9.15 -12.99 -0.97
N GLY A 94 10.26 -13.17 -1.68
CA GLY A 94 10.34 -14.21 -2.71
C GLY A 94 10.24 -15.63 -2.14
N VAL A 95 10.93 -15.92 -1.04
CA VAL A 95 10.88 -17.23 -0.35
C VAL A 95 9.48 -17.48 0.19
N SER A 96 8.86 -16.48 0.84
CA SER A 96 7.49 -16.63 1.36
C SER A 96 6.47 -16.88 0.25
N ALA A 97 6.63 -16.21 -0.90
CA ALA A 97 5.77 -16.44 -2.06
C ALA A 97 5.90 -17.88 -2.59
N MET A 98 7.11 -18.43 -2.62
CA MET A 98 7.31 -19.85 -2.98
C MET A 98 6.65 -20.79 -1.96
N LEU A 99 6.73 -20.47 -0.66
CA LEU A 99 6.04 -21.24 0.38
C LEU A 99 4.51 -21.19 0.20
N VAL A 100 3.94 -20.03 -0.18
CA VAL A 100 2.51 -19.93 -0.53
C VAL A 100 2.16 -20.91 -1.66
N ALA A 101 2.98 -20.96 -2.71
CA ALA A 101 2.73 -21.86 -3.84
C ALA A 101 2.81 -23.36 -3.50
N LEU A 102 3.46 -23.72 -2.40
CA LEU A 102 3.59 -25.10 -1.93
C LEU A 102 2.44 -25.56 -1.02
N THR A 103 1.54 -24.66 -0.64
CA THR A 103 0.45 -24.96 0.30
C THR A 103 -0.61 -25.90 -0.29
N GLN A 104 -1.18 -26.75 0.59
CA GLN A 104 -2.16 -27.77 0.22
C GLN A 104 -3.50 -27.59 0.96
N ASN A 105 -3.59 -26.63 1.87
CA ASN A 105 -4.79 -26.35 2.63
C ASN A 105 -4.77 -24.90 3.18
N ALA A 106 -5.93 -24.44 3.66
CA ALA A 106 -6.12 -23.06 4.12
C ALA A 106 -5.21 -22.63 5.29
N TRP A 107 -4.89 -23.56 6.22
CA TRP A 107 -4.04 -23.21 7.35
C TRP A 107 -2.57 -23.06 6.95
N GLN A 108 -2.06 -23.91 6.06
CA GLN A 108 -0.72 -23.73 5.49
C GLN A 108 -0.66 -22.42 4.70
N LEU A 109 -1.69 -22.14 3.91
CA LEU A 109 -1.82 -20.88 3.17
C LEU A 109 -1.81 -19.67 4.11
N ALA A 110 -2.59 -19.69 5.20
CA ALA A 110 -2.62 -18.63 6.18
C ALA A 110 -1.25 -18.38 6.81
N ALA A 111 -0.53 -19.44 7.18
CA ALA A 111 0.81 -19.32 7.76
C ALA A 111 1.83 -18.75 6.75
N ALA A 112 1.81 -19.20 5.50
CA ALA A 112 2.71 -18.70 4.45
C ALA A 112 2.40 -17.25 4.07
N LEU A 113 1.11 -16.86 3.98
CA LEU A 113 0.68 -15.48 3.76
C LEU A 113 1.06 -14.58 4.93
N ALA A 114 0.93 -15.04 6.18
CA ALA A 114 1.35 -14.31 7.36
C ALA A 114 2.87 -14.04 7.34
N LEU A 115 3.67 -15.04 6.97
CA LEU A 115 5.12 -14.87 6.78
C LEU A 115 5.44 -13.86 5.68
N LEU A 116 4.73 -13.90 4.56
CA LEU A 116 4.86 -12.93 3.48
C LEU A 116 4.57 -11.51 3.99
N GLY A 117 3.49 -11.32 4.76
CA GLY A 117 3.16 -10.03 5.38
C GLY A 117 4.23 -9.54 6.37
N ALA A 118 4.88 -10.44 7.11
CA ALA A 118 5.96 -10.09 8.02
C ALA A 118 7.19 -9.52 7.28
N PHE A 119 7.54 -10.06 6.10
CA PHE A 119 8.61 -9.49 5.28
C PHE A 119 8.17 -8.23 4.54
N ALA A 120 6.92 -8.15 4.08
CA ALA A 120 6.33 -6.95 3.47
C ALA A 120 6.41 -5.74 4.42
N ALA A 121 6.23 -5.94 5.73
CA ALA A 121 6.33 -4.90 6.76
C ALA A 121 7.65 -4.12 6.76
N ILE A 122 8.69 -4.63 6.10
CA ILE A 122 10.02 -4.00 6.09
C ILE A 122 10.07 -2.82 5.14
N TYR A 123 9.35 -2.86 4.01
CA TYR A 123 9.55 -1.87 2.95
C TYR A 123 9.29 -0.43 3.40
N HIS A 124 8.13 -0.14 3.95
CA HIS A 124 7.73 1.23 4.27
C HIS A 124 8.62 1.92 5.31
N PRO A 125 8.96 1.31 6.46
CA PRO A 125 9.81 1.98 7.45
C PRO A 125 11.29 2.00 7.07
N VAL A 126 11.74 1.21 6.10
CA VAL A 126 13.15 1.08 5.73
C VAL A 126 13.45 1.63 4.33
N GLY A 127 12.68 1.20 3.33
CA GLY A 127 12.90 1.53 1.92
C GLY A 127 12.62 3.00 1.61
N ILE A 128 11.51 3.56 2.11
CA ILE A 128 11.15 4.97 1.87
C ILE A 128 12.19 5.93 2.49
N PRO A 129 12.58 5.80 3.78
CA PRO A 129 13.65 6.63 4.34
C PRO A 129 14.99 6.47 3.62
N MET A 130 15.29 5.27 3.10
CA MET A 130 16.48 5.03 2.31
C MET A 130 16.42 5.79 0.99
N LEU A 131 15.28 5.76 0.30
CA LEU A 131 15.07 6.39 -1.00
C LEU A 131 15.20 7.93 -0.93
N VAL A 132 14.73 8.56 0.13
CA VAL A 132 14.77 10.02 0.32
C VAL A 132 16.05 10.54 0.97
N GLN A 133 16.99 9.65 1.29
CA GLN A 133 18.26 10.02 1.93
C GLN A 133 19.11 10.88 1.00
N ASN A 134 19.52 12.07 1.50
CA ASN A 134 20.36 13.03 0.76
C ASN A 134 19.78 13.53 -0.57
N VAL A 135 18.44 13.56 -0.69
CA VAL A 135 17.74 14.05 -1.88
C VAL A 135 17.25 15.47 -1.66
N PRO A 136 17.50 16.43 -2.59
CA PRO A 136 17.07 17.82 -2.45
C PRO A 136 15.53 17.97 -2.40
N ASN A 137 14.82 17.19 -3.22
CA ASN A 137 13.36 17.24 -3.37
C ASN A 137 12.71 15.91 -2.96
N PRO A 138 12.60 15.60 -1.65
CA PRO A 138 12.08 14.32 -1.18
C PRO A 138 10.61 14.08 -1.57
N GLY A 139 9.78 15.13 -1.70
CA GLY A 139 8.38 15.02 -2.07
C GLY A 139 8.17 14.40 -3.46
N ALA A 140 8.92 14.85 -4.46
CA ALA A 140 8.84 14.29 -5.81
C ALA A 140 9.28 12.81 -5.85
N VAL A 141 10.29 12.45 -5.06
CA VAL A 141 10.79 11.07 -4.96
C VAL A 141 9.76 10.18 -4.26
N ILE A 142 9.11 10.64 -3.20
CA ILE A 142 8.03 9.93 -2.51
C ILE A 142 6.83 9.76 -3.45
N GLY A 143 6.46 10.80 -4.21
CA GLY A 143 5.37 10.72 -5.18
C GLY A 143 5.61 9.67 -6.27
N LEU A 144 6.81 9.61 -6.83
CA LEU A 144 7.20 8.59 -7.81
C LEU A 144 7.19 7.18 -7.18
N ASN A 145 7.66 7.08 -5.95
CA ASN A 145 7.66 5.82 -5.22
C ASN A 145 6.21 5.36 -4.90
N GLY A 146 5.32 6.26 -4.53
CA GLY A 146 3.90 5.97 -4.34
C GLY A 146 3.22 5.47 -5.62
N LEU A 147 3.52 6.13 -6.76
CA LEU A 147 3.06 5.65 -8.08
C LEU A 147 3.55 4.23 -8.36
N ALA A 148 4.84 3.92 -8.09
CA ALA A 148 5.38 2.59 -8.29
C ALA A 148 4.66 1.53 -7.43
N GLY A 149 4.38 1.83 -6.15
CA GLY A 149 3.61 0.95 -5.27
C GLY A 149 2.21 0.66 -5.82
N ASN A 150 1.48 1.69 -6.25
CA ASN A 150 0.13 1.52 -6.79
C ASN A 150 0.12 0.80 -8.16
N LEU A 151 1.13 1.02 -9.01
CA LEU A 151 1.29 0.24 -10.23
C LEU A 151 1.54 -1.25 -9.91
N GLY A 152 2.17 -1.55 -8.78
CA GLY A 152 2.26 -2.92 -8.26
C GLY A 152 0.90 -3.58 -8.06
N ILE A 153 -0.09 -2.83 -7.56
CA ILE A 153 -1.49 -3.28 -7.43
C ILE A 153 -2.09 -3.62 -8.81
N ALA A 154 -1.89 -2.74 -9.79
CA ALA A 154 -2.37 -2.97 -11.16
C ALA A 154 -1.70 -4.20 -11.80
N VAL A 155 -0.39 -4.34 -11.63
CA VAL A 155 0.39 -5.50 -12.10
C VAL A 155 -0.08 -6.79 -11.41
N ALA A 156 -0.40 -6.74 -10.13
CA ALA A 156 -0.94 -7.90 -9.41
C ALA A 156 -2.21 -8.44 -10.07
N ALA A 157 -3.17 -7.54 -10.36
CA ALA A 157 -4.43 -7.93 -10.99
C ALA A 157 -4.21 -8.54 -12.39
N LEU A 158 -3.42 -7.85 -13.24
CA LEU A 158 -3.12 -8.29 -14.59
C LEU A 158 -2.39 -9.63 -14.60
N LEU A 159 -1.23 -9.68 -13.93
CA LEU A 159 -0.35 -10.85 -13.92
C LEU A 159 -1.05 -12.07 -13.33
N THR A 160 -1.75 -11.90 -12.22
CA THR A 160 -2.48 -13.01 -11.57
C THR A 160 -3.59 -13.52 -12.47
N GLY A 161 -4.38 -12.65 -13.10
CA GLY A 161 -5.44 -13.06 -14.02
C GLY A 161 -4.92 -13.93 -15.17
N PHE A 162 -3.82 -13.50 -15.81
CA PHE A 162 -3.19 -14.27 -16.90
C PHE A 162 -2.55 -15.57 -16.41
N LEU A 163 -1.82 -15.56 -15.30
CA LEU A 163 -1.15 -16.76 -14.79
C LEU A 163 -2.16 -17.80 -14.28
N VAL A 164 -3.23 -17.37 -13.61
CA VAL A 164 -4.33 -18.26 -13.20
C VAL A 164 -4.95 -18.95 -14.39
N LYS A 165 -5.20 -18.21 -15.48
CA LYS A 165 -5.81 -18.76 -16.69
C LYS A 165 -4.95 -19.82 -17.39
N TRP A 166 -3.64 -19.55 -17.54
CA TRP A 166 -2.80 -20.37 -18.44
C TRP A 166 -1.90 -21.38 -17.73
N ILE A 167 -1.52 -21.13 -16.48
CA ILE A 167 -0.55 -21.95 -15.75
C ILE A 167 -1.11 -22.45 -14.43
N GLY A 168 -1.94 -21.64 -13.76
CA GLY A 168 -2.50 -21.89 -12.44
C GLY A 168 -2.05 -20.86 -11.40
N TRP A 169 -2.79 -20.81 -10.29
CA TRP A 169 -2.61 -19.78 -9.25
C TRP A 169 -1.23 -19.84 -8.55
N ARG A 170 -0.60 -21.01 -8.49
CA ARG A 170 0.74 -21.18 -7.91
C ARG A 170 1.79 -20.38 -8.67
N ALA A 171 1.68 -20.33 -10.00
CA ALA A 171 2.59 -19.56 -10.85
C ALA A 171 2.52 -18.06 -10.55
N ALA A 172 1.34 -17.55 -10.12
CA ALA A 172 1.18 -16.15 -9.72
C ALA A 172 2.02 -15.77 -8.49
N PHE A 173 2.39 -16.72 -7.66
CA PHE A 173 3.31 -16.51 -6.54
C PHE A 173 4.77 -16.83 -6.90
N VAL A 174 5.01 -17.94 -7.63
CA VAL A 174 6.38 -18.40 -7.95
C VAL A 174 7.11 -17.42 -8.87
N ILE A 175 6.47 -16.97 -9.96
CA ILE A 175 7.14 -16.11 -10.96
C ILE A 175 7.54 -14.76 -10.35
N PRO A 176 6.66 -14.01 -9.67
CA PRO A 176 7.07 -12.79 -8.97
C PRO A 176 8.01 -13.06 -7.79
N GLY A 177 7.90 -14.25 -7.15
CA GLY A 177 8.80 -14.65 -6.07
C GLY A 177 10.24 -14.78 -6.53
N LEU A 178 10.46 -15.42 -7.69
CA LEU A 178 11.79 -15.51 -8.32
C LEU A 178 12.32 -14.12 -8.72
N LEU A 179 11.44 -13.26 -9.24
CA LEU A 179 11.81 -11.88 -9.57
C LEU A 179 12.24 -11.09 -8.31
N ALA A 180 11.50 -11.24 -7.19
CA ALA A 180 11.86 -10.59 -5.94
C ALA A 180 13.25 -11.06 -5.44
N ILE A 181 13.55 -12.36 -5.48
CA ILE A 181 14.88 -12.89 -5.14
C ILE A 181 15.94 -12.32 -6.05
N ALA A 182 15.72 -12.29 -7.36
CA ALA A 182 16.66 -11.72 -8.32
C ALA A 182 16.94 -10.22 -8.02
N CYS A 183 15.88 -9.44 -7.75
CA CYS A 183 16.02 -8.05 -7.30
C CYS A 183 16.84 -7.93 -6.01
N GLY A 184 16.63 -8.84 -5.04
CA GLY A 184 17.40 -8.88 -3.80
C GLY A 184 18.89 -9.16 -4.01
N VAL A 185 19.21 -10.09 -4.90
CA VAL A 185 20.61 -10.39 -5.28
C VAL A 185 21.25 -9.19 -5.96
N ILE A 186 20.57 -8.58 -6.97
CA ILE A 186 21.09 -7.39 -7.65
C ILE A 186 21.26 -6.24 -6.66
N PHE A 187 20.29 -6.04 -5.75
CA PHE A 187 20.37 -5.01 -4.71
C PHE A 187 21.58 -5.24 -3.79
N ALA A 188 21.82 -6.48 -3.36
CA ALA A 188 22.96 -6.83 -2.52
C ALA A 188 24.31 -6.56 -3.20
N LEU A 189 24.37 -6.71 -4.52
CA LEU A 189 25.59 -6.48 -5.31
C LEU A 189 25.82 -5.00 -5.64
N THR A 190 24.75 -4.22 -5.82
CA THR A 190 24.83 -2.84 -6.32
C THR A 190 24.71 -1.77 -5.24
N CYS A 191 24.00 -2.07 -4.13
CA CYS A 191 23.81 -1.12 -3.05
C CYS A 191 25.06 -1.08 -2.15
N PRO A 192 25.69 0.10 -1.93
CA PRO A 192 26.86 0.22 -1.08
C PRO A 192 26.55 -0.13 0.37
N LYS A 193 27.52 -0.68 1.08
CA LYS A 193 27.39 -0.94 2.52
C LYS A 193 27.34 0.39 3.28
N GLU A 194 26.48 0.47 4.28
CA GLU A 194 26.40 1.63 5.16
C GLU A 194 27.62 1.67 6.09
N THR A 195 28.25 2.82 6.17
CA THR A 195 29.43 3.04 7.05
C THR A 195 29.01 3.34 8.50
N GLU A 196 27.81 3.90 8.69
CA GLU A 196 27.24 4.21 10.01
C GLU A 196 25.74 3.84 10.04
N SER A 197 25.30 3.33 11.20
CA SER A 197 23.88 3.04 11.39
C SER A 197 23.05 4.33 11.39
N PRO A 198 21.84 4.31 10.81
CA PRO A 198 20.98 5.50 10.73
C PRO A 198 20.69 6.17 12.07
N SER A 199 20.64 5.40 13.17
CA SER A 199 20.39 5.90 14.52
C SER A 199 21.44 6.90 15.04
N LYS A 200 22.63 6.95 14.44
CA LYS A 200 23.73 7.87 14.80
C LYS A 200 23.71 9.19 14.01
N ARG A 201 22.84 9.34 13.02
CA ARG A 201 22.79 10.54 12.17
C ARG A 201 22.07 11.72 12.85
N LYS A 202 22.51 12.96 12.56
CA LYS A 202 21.85 14.19 13.06
C LYS A 202 20.60 14.51 12.24
N GLY A 203 19.45 14.82 12.88
CA GLY A 203 18.17 15.14 12.23
C GLY A 203 17.96 16.64 11.94
N GLY A 204 16.98 16.99 11.10
CA GLY A 204 16.57 18.35 10.74
C GLY A 204 15.26 18.80 11.41
N LYS A 205 14.95 20.10 11.41
CA LYS A 205 13.79 20.70 12.11
C LYS A 205 12.47 20.57 11.32
N ALA A 206 11.32 20.57 12.03
CA ALA A 206 9.98 20.61 11.45
C ALA A 206 9.72 21.93 10.68
N LYS A 207 8.92 21.89 9.61
CA LYS A 207 8.65 23.06 8.74
C LYS A 207 7.64 24.05 9.35
N VAL A 208 6.68 23.55 10.16
CA VAL A 208 5.63 24.36 10.79
C VAL A 208 5.54 24.01 12.27
N ALA A 209 5.56 25.03 13.14
CA ALA A 209 5.39 24.85 14.57
C ALA A 209 3.91 25.06 14.95
N LEU A 210 3.28 24.01 15.46
CA LEU A 210 1.95 24.05 16.07
C LEU A 210 2.08 24.01 17.60
N SER A 211 1.11 24.56 18.31
CA SER A 211 1.03 24.34 19.75
C SER A 211 0.89 22.85 20.06
N PRO A 212 1.38 22.35 21.21
CA PRO A 212 1.28 20.93 21.56
C PRO A 212 -0.15 20.38 21.50
N ALA A 213 -1.15 21.16 21.90
CA ALA A 213 -2.55 20.77 21.84
C ALA A 213 -3.06 20.66 20.40
N MET A 214 -2.74 21.62 19.53
CA MET A 214 -3.09 21.58 18.10
C MET A 214 -2.39 20.42 17.38
N LEU A 215 -1.13 20.16 17.70
CA LEU A 215 -0.37 19.05 17.17
C LEU A 215 -1.01 17.71 17.57
N MET A 216 -1.36 17.52 18.84
CA MET A 216 -2.03 16.33 19.34
C MET A 216 -3.38 16.11 18.64
N ARG A 217 -4.20 17.17 18.51
CA ARG A 217 -5.47 17.12 17.80
C ARG A 217 -5.28 16.74 16.32
N ALA A 218 -4.34 17.37 15.63
CA ALA A 218 -4.03 17.08 14.24
C ALA A 218 -3.63 15.59 14.07
N PHE A 219 -2.77 15.08 14.97
CA PHE A 219 -2.35 13.68 14.96
C PHE A 219 -3.50 12.71 15.22
N ALA A 220 -4.34 12.98 16.23
CA ALA A 220 -5.49 12.12 16.55
C ALA A 220 -6.45 12.06 15.35
N VAL A 221 -6.82 13.20 14.79
CA VAL A 221 -7.74 13.28 13.64
C VAL A 221 -7.15 12.56 12.43
N MET A 222 -5.89 12.77 12.10
CA MET A 222 -5.28 12.16 10.92
C MET A 222 -5.04 10.67 11.08
N THR A 223 -4.67 10.21 12.27
CA THR A 223 -4.53 8.77 12.54
C THR A 223 -5.88 8.06 12.41
N SER A 224 -6.95 8.66 12.95
CA SER A 224 -8.30 8.15 12.81
C SER A 224 -8.78 8.16 11.35
N ALA A 225 -8.56 9.26 10.62
CA ALA A 225 -8.89 9.36 9.21
C ALA A 225 -8.08 8.37 8.35
N ALA A 226 -6.80 8.15 8.68
CA ALA A 226 -5.96 7.16 8.02
C ALA A 226 -6.48 5.73 8.27
N ALA A 227 -6.83 5.39 9.50
CA ALA A 227 -7.39 4.08 9.84
C ALA A 227 -8.67 3.79 9.04
N VAL A 228 -9.60 4.76 8.99
CA VAL A 228 -10.84 4.65 8.21
C VAL A 228 -10.55 4.58 6.70
N SER A 229 -9.60 5.38 6.19
CA SER A 229 -9.17 5.32 4.79
C SER A 229 -8.61 3.96 4.42
N THR A 230 -7.84 3.34 5.33
CA THR A 230 -7.22 2.04 5.11
C THR A 230 -8.27 0.92 5.07
N ILE A 231 -9.37 1.04 5.82
CA ILE A 231 -10.52 0.13 5.71
C ILE A 231 -11.11 0.21 4.30
N LEU A 232 -11.42 1.42 3.81
CA LEU A 232 -11.95 1.63 2.45
C LEU A 232 -10.99 1.09 1.39
N PHE A 233 -9.70 1.42 1.50
CA PHE A 233 -8.66 0.98 0.57
C PHE A 233 -8.58 -0.55 0.51
N ASN A 234 -8.47 -1.22 1.66
CA ASN A 234 -8.26 -2.67 1.67
C ASN A 234 -9.55 -3.45 1.36
N PHE A 235 -10.71 -2.97 1.77
CA PHE A 235 -11.98 -3.57 1.36
C PHE A 235 -12.12 -3.52 -0.17
N THR A 236 -11.91 -2.36 -0.80
CA THR A 236 -12.05 -2.22 -2.25
C THR A 236 -10.95 -2.96 -3.01
N THR A 237 -9.69 -2.80 -2.67
CA THR A 237 -8.59 -3.45 -3.42
C THR A 237 -8.65 -4.96 -3.34
N ASN A 238 -9.00 -5.54 -2.19
CA ASN A 238 -9.12 -6.99 -2.03
C ASN A 238 -10.46 -7.54 -2.53
N GLY A 239 -11.53 -6.72 -2.54
CA GLY A 239 -12.86 -7.13 -2.98
C GLY A 239 -13.15 -6.94 -4.48
N ASN A 240 -12.51 -5.94 -5.11
CA ASN A 240 -12.87 -5.52 -6.47
C ASN A 240 -12.72 -6.62 -7.53
N SER A 241 -11.78 -7.56 -7.38
CA SER A 241 -11.64 -8.69 -8.31
C SER A 241 -12.91 -9.54 -8.33
N GLN A 242 -13.41 -9.88 -7.15
CA GLN A 242 -14.61 -10.69 -7.00
C GLN A 242 -15.89 -9.91 -7.33
N LEU A 243 -15.92 -8.63 -6.97
CA LEU A 243 -17.01 -7.72 -7.32
C LEU A 243 -17.18 -7.58 -8.84
N LEU A 244 -16.06 -7.39 -9.58
CA LEU A 244 -16.10 -7.36 -11.04
C LEU A 244 -16.51 -8.71 -11.62
N ALA A 245 -15.97 -9.82 -11.12
CA ALA A 245 -16.34 -11.15 -11.58
C ALA A 245 -17.83 -11.44 -11.36
N GLU A 246 -18.41 -11.01 -10.24
CA GLU A 246 -19.84 -11.12 -9.98
C GLU A 246 -20.66 -10.19 -10.86
N GLY A 247 -20.24 -8.92 -11.02
CA GLY A 247 -20.93 -7.92 -11.84
C GLY A 247 -20.93 -8.22 -13.34
N PHE A 248 -19.94 -8.96 -13.83
CA PHE A 248 -19.85 -9.40 -15.24
C PHE A 248 -20.28 -10.87 -15.46
N LYS A 249 -20.86 -11.52 -14.46
CA LYS A 249 -21.30 -12.90 -14.56
C LYS A 249 -22.25 -13.12 -15.76
N GLY A 250 -21.94 -14.12 -16.58
CA GLY A 250 -22.66 -14.40 -17.82
C GLY A 250 -22.25 -13.53 -19.03
N ILE A 251 -21.37 -12.53 -18.86
CA ILE A 251 -20.84 -11.68 -19.92
C ILE A 251 -19.33 -11.90 -20.09
N ILE A 252 -18.58 -11.81 -19.00
CA ILE A 252 -17.13 -11.98 -18.95
C ILE A 252 -16.80 -12.85 -17.73
N GLU A 253 -16.36 -14.09 -17.99
CA GLU A 253 -15.96 -15.03 -16.93
C GLU A 253 -14.46 -15.38 -17.00
N ASP A 254 -13.76 -14.86 -18.01
CA ASP A 254 -12.34 -15.11 -18.21
C ASP A 254 -11.49 -14.33 -17.16
N PRO A 255 -10.72 -15.03 -16.29
CA PRO A 255 -9.90 -14.41 -15.26
C PRO A 255 -8.89 -13.40 -15.82
N ALA A 256 -8.35 -13.64 -17.03
CA ALA A 256 -7.41 -12.71 -17.67
C ALA A 256 -8.08 -11.40 -18.08
N VAL A 257 -9.34 -11.46 -18.54
CA VAL A 257 -10.11 -10.26 -18.91
C VAL A 257 -10.48 -9.48 -17.63
N ILE A 258 -10.99 -10.14 -16.59
CA ILE A 258 -11.28 -9.50 -15.30
C ILE A 258 -10.03 -8.86 -14.71
N GLY A 259 -8.89 -9.56 -14.72
CA GLY A 259 -7.61 -9.02 -14.27
C GLY A 259 -7.16 -7.80 -15.08
N THR A 260 -7.40 -7.81 -16.39
CA THR A 260 -7.09 -6.67 -17.29
C THR A 260 -7.96 -5.46 -16.98
N LEU A 261 -9.28 -5.64 -16.81
CA LEU A 261 -10.19 -4.56 -16.43
C LEU A 261 -9.78 -3.93 -15.10
N LEU A 262 -9.46 -4.77 -14.13
CA LEU A 262 -9.01 -4.31 -12.82
C LEU A 262 -7.67 -3.57 -12.90
N ALA A 263 -6.74 -4.05 -13.72
CA ALA A 263 -5.45 -3.38 -13.95
C ALA A 263 -5.63 -2.00 -14.60
N VAL A 264 -6.58 -1.85 -15.53
CA VAL A 264 -6.92 -0.54 -16.12
C VAL A 264 -7.45 0.41 -15.05
N ILE A 265 -8.39 -0.04 -14.21
CA ILE A 265 -8.92 0.75 -13.09
C ILE A 265 -7.77 1.24 -12.20
N TYR A 266 -6.92 0.34 -11.73
CA TYR A 266 -5.86 0.66 -10.78
C TYR A 266 -4.75 1.52 -11.41
N THR A 267 -4.43 1.31 -12.68
CA THR A 267 -3.45 2.14 -13.41
C THR A 267 -3.94 3.58 -13.51
N ILE A 268 -5.16 3.80 -13.96
CA ILE A 268 -5.73 5.15 -14.08
C ILE A 268 -5.84 5.80 -12.70
N ALA A 269 -6.36 5.08 -11.70
CA ALA A 269 -6.50 5.57 -10.34
C ALA A 269 -5.15 5.95 -9.71
N SER A 270 -4.05 5.26 -10.06
CA SER A 270 -2.71 5.55 -9.54
C SER A 270 -2.23 6.96 -9.88
N PHE A 271 -2.60 7.50 -11.05
CA PHE A 271 -2.24 8.86 -11.43
C PHE A 271 -2.94 9.93 -10.58
N ALA A 272 -4.05 9.61 -9.92
CA ALA A 272 -4.71 10.53 -9.00
C ALA A 272 -3.77 10.99 -7.87
N GLN A 273 -2.82 10.14 -7.44
CA GLN A 273 -1.84 10.52 -6.42
C GLN A 273 -0.92 11.67 -6.86
N ILE A 274 -0.53 11.69 -8.13
CA ILE A 274 0.30 12.78 -8.68
C ILE A 274 -0.50 14.07 -8.72
N VAL A 275 -1.76 13.99 -9.17
CA VAL A 275 -2.66 15.15 -9.25
C VAL A 275 -2.92 15.71 -7.85
N VAL A 276 -3.34 14.87 -6.91
CA VAL A 276 -3.64 15.28 -5.54
C VAL A 276 -2.39 15.73 -4.80
N GLY A 277 -1.25 15.07 -4.99
CA GLY A 277 0.03 15.50 -4.43
C GLY A 277 0.40 16.94 -4.83
N ARG A 278 0.18 17.30 -6.12
CA ARG A 278 0.39 18.68 -6.59
C ARG A 278 -0.66 19.66 -6.05
N LEU A 279 -1.89 19.21 -5.84
CA LEU A 279 -2.95 20.04 -5.27
C LEU A 279 -2.70 20.35 -3.79
N ILE A 280 -2.18 19.40 -3.02
CA ILE A 280 -1.80 19.57 -1.60
C ILE A 280 -0.81 20.74 -1.41
N ASP A 281 0.05 20.98 -2.40
CA ASP A 281 1.02 22.10 -2.35
C ASP A 281 0.40 23.45 -2.75
N LYS A 282 -0.77 23.46 -3.42
CA LYS A 282 -1.37 24.65 -4.03
C LYS A 282 -2.68 25.10 -3.38
N VAL A 283 -3.40 24.18 -2.75
CA VAL A 283 -4.75 24.41 -2.21
C VAL A 283 -4.72 24.13 -0.70
N ALA A 284 -5.62 24.77 0.06
CA ALA A 284 -5.74 24.52 1.48
C ALA A 284 -6.00 23.03 1.77
N PHE A 285 -5.21 22.44 2.66
CA PHE A 285 -5.14 21.02 2.94
C PHE A 285 -6.47 20.43 3.41
N LYS A 286 -7.09 21.03 4.42
CA LYS A 286 -8.36 20.56 5.02
C LYS A 286 -9.52 20.53 4.02
N PRO A 287 -9.87 21.62 3.29
CA PRO A 287 -10.95 21.59 2.31
C PRO A 287 -10.74 20.54 1.22
N LEU A 288 -9.52 20.42 0.69
CA LEU A 288 -9.22 19.44 -0.34
C LEU A 288 -9.47 18.01 0.13
N GLN A 289 -9.01 17.67 1.34
CA GLN A 289 -9.21 16.35 1.92
C GLN A 289 -10.68 16.06 2.24
N VAL A 290 -11.43 17.07 2.74
CA VAL A 290 -12.87 16.97 2.98
C VAL A 290 -13.61 16.66 1.67
N TRP A 291 -13.36 17.41 0.61
CA TRP A 291 -14.00 17.21 -0.69
C TRP A 291 -13.72 15.82 -1.26
N ILE A 292 -12.46 15.38 -1.24
CA ILE A 292 -12.08 14.03 -1.70
C ILE A 292 -12.79 12.95 -0.87
N SER A 293 -13.01 13.17 0.43
CA SER A 293 -13.71 12.21 1.28
C SER A 293 -15.21 12.19 1.02
N ILE A 294 -15.85 13.36 0.82
CA ILE A 294 -17.29 13.47 0.54
C ILE A 294 -17.65 12.83 -0.80
N ILE A 295 -16.87 13.06 -1.85
CA ILE A 295 -17.13 12.52 -3.19
C ILE A 295 -17.12 10.97 -3.19
N GLN A 296 -16.35 10.33 -2.32
CA GLN A 296 -16.34 8.87 -2.20
C GLN A 296 -17.73 8.31 -1.86
N ILE A 297 -18.58 9.06 -1.12
CA ILE A 297 -19.90 8.60 -0.67
C ILE A 297 -20.83 8.30 -1.87
N PRO A 298 -21.19 9.29 -2.72
CA PRO A 298 -22.09 9.03 -3.84
C PRO A 298 -21.49 8.06 -4.87
N LEU A 299 -20.16 8.01 -5.01
CA LEU A 299 -19.52 7.07 -5.93
C LEU A 299 -19.65 5.61 -5.44
N LEU A 300 -19.50 5.34 -4.14
CA LEU A 300 -19.72 4.02 -3.56
C LEU A 300 -21.19 3.59 -3.67
N ILE A 301 -22.13 4.53 -3.47
CA ILE A 301 -23.55 4.29 -3.67
C ILE A 301 -23.84 3.99 -5.16
N TRP A 302 -23.25 4.73 -6.07
CA TRP A 302 -23.39 4.46 -7.50
C TRP A 302 -22.87 3.07 -7.85
N ALA A 303 -21.69 2.68 -7.38
CA ALA A 303 -21.15 1.34 -7.58
C ALA A 303 -22.07 0.24 -7.02
N ALA A 304 -22.71 0.48 -5.85
CA ALA A 304 -23.63 -0.47 -5.22
C ALA A 304 -24.88 -0.79 -6.07
N HIS A 305 -25.26 0.11 -6.98
CA HIS A 305 -26.41 -0.03 -7.87
C HIS A 305 -26.05 -0.29 -9.34
N SER A 306 -24.77 -0.44 -9.62
CA SER A 306 -24.27 -0.64 -11.00
C SER A 306 -24.00 -2.11 -11.28
N GLN A 307 -24.13 -2.50 -12.55
CA GLN A 307 -23.81 -3.81 -13.11
C GLN A 307 -22.95 -3.60 -14.38
N ASP A 308 -22.30 -4.63 -14.84
CA ASP A 308 -21.59 -4.70 -16.11
C ASP A 308 -20.60 -3.51 -16.30
N TRP A 309 -20.64 -2.88 -17.45
CA TRP A 309 -19.80 -1.72 -17.76
C TRP A 309 -20.09 -0.50 -16.89
N GLY A 310 -21.33 -0.35 -16.40
CA GLY A 310 -21.69 0.68 -15.42
C GLY A 310 -20.92 0.49 -14.11
N LEU A 311 -20.77 -0.74 -13.64
CA LEU A 311 -19.98 -1.07 -12.47
C LEU A 311 -18.48 -0.78 -12.70
N PHE A 312 -17.94 -1.14 -13.87
CA PHE A 312 -16.55 -0.83 -14.24
C PHE A 312 -16.25 0.65 -14.13
N ILE A 313 -17.12 1.52 -14.71
CA ILE A 313 -16.93 2.97 -14.66
C ILE A 313 -17.10 3.50 -13.23
N ALA A 314 -18.08 3.01 -12.49
CA ALA A 314 -18.29 3.40 -11.09
C ALA A 314 -17.08 3.03 -10.22
N LEU A 315 -16.53 1.81 -10.37
CA LEU A 315 -15.33 1.39 -9.65
C LEU A 315 -14.10 2.19 -10.05
N LEU A 316 -13.93 2.52 -11.32
CA LEU A 316 -12.85 3.41 -11.76
C LEU A 316 -12.95 4.77 -11.03
N ALA A 317 -14.14 5.37 -10.98
CA ALA A 317 -14.36 6.62 -10.28
C ALA A 317 -14.09 6.49 -8.77
N VAL A 318 -14.60 5.45 -8.11
CA VAL A 318 -14.32 5.16 -6.70
C VAL A 318 -12.81 5.08 -6.45
N MET A 319 -12.07 4.28 -7.24
CA MET A 319 -10.65 4.04 -7.02
C MET A 319 -9.79 5.29 -7.26
N VAL A 320 -10.17 6.18 -8.19
CA VAL A 320 -9.50 7.48 -8.38
C VAL A 320 -9.52 8.29 -7.08
N PHE A 321 -10.64 8.35 -6.37
CA PHE A 321 -10.76 9.10 -5.13
C PHE A 321 -10.21 8.34 -3.90
N VAL A 322 -10.24 7.00 -3.91
CA VAL A 322 -9.60 6.18 -2.87
C VAL A 322 -8.08 6.33 -2.92
N PHE A 323 -7.47 6.18 -4.12
CA PHE A 323 -6.03 6.34 -4.30
C PHE A 323 -5.58 7.79 -4.14
N GLY A 324 -6.40 8.75 -4.61
CA GLY A 324 -6.15 10.17 -4.42
C GLY A 324 -6.13 10.62 -2.95
N ALA A 325 -6.72 9.85 -2.04
CA ALA A 325 -6.69 10.15 -0.61
C ALA A 325 -5.38 9.72 0.10
N ILE A 326 -4.53 8.89 -0.52
CA ILE A 326 -3.33 8.34 0.11
C ILE A 326 -2.29 9.43 0.45
N PRO A 327 -1.95 10.39 -0.44
CA PRO A 327 -0.89 11.36 -0.19
C PRO A 327 -1.10 12.25 1.04
N PHE A 328 -2.34 12.45 1.48
CA PHE A 328 -2.64 13.35 2.59
C PHE A 328 -1.95 12.94 3.89
N THR A 329 -1.92 11.65 4.18
CA THR A 329 -1.32 11.15 5.43
C THR A 329 0.19 11.36 5.49
N ASP A 330 0.88 11.17 4.39
CA ASP A 330 2.33 11.36 4.32
C ASP A 330 2.69 12.84 4.28
N ALA A 331 1.93 13.65 3.51
CA ALA A 331 2.11 15.10 3.45
C ALA A 331 2.00 15.74 4.85
N MET A 332 1.07 15.27 5.68
CA MET A 332 0.90 15.78 7.04
C MET A 332 2.08 15.44 7.95
N ILE A 333 2.62 14.23 7.89
CA ILE A 333 3.80 13.85 8.68
C ILE A 333 4.99 14.76 8.29
N VAL A 334 5.21 14.97 7.00
CA VAL A 334 6.30 15.83 6.52
C VAL A 334 6.11 17.28 6.96
N ARG A 335 4.86 17.76 7.05
CA ARG A 335 4.53 19.15 7.35
C ARG A 335 4.66 19.48 8.84
N TYR A 336 4.20 18.59 9.73
CA TYR A 336 4.03 18.88 11.15
C TYR A 336 4.98 18.12 12.09
N VAL A 337 5.75 17.15 11.60
CA VAL A 337 6.65 16.34 12.42
C VAL A 337 8.09 16.69 12.18
N ASP A 338 8.84 16.87 13.28
CA ASP A 338 10.31 17.00 13.26
C ASP A 338 10.93 15.76 12.57
N ASP A 339 11.92 16.00 11.74
CA ASP A 339 12.59 14.98 10.93
C ASP A 339 13.12 13.80 11.77
N ARG A 340 13.54 14.04 13.01
CA ARG A 340 13.99 13.01 13.96
C ARG A 340 12.90 12.04 14.38
N LEU A 341 11.65 12.49 14.39
CA LEU A 341 10.50 11.73 14.85
C LEU A 341 9.67 11.18 13.70
N ARG A 342 9.93 11.59 12.45
CA ARG A 342 9.13 11.21 11.28
C ARG A 342 9.02 9.71 11.08
N SER A 343 10.14 8.98 11.16
CA SER A 343 10.13 7.52 11.00
C SER A 343 9.34 6.83 12.11
N ARG A 344 9.49 7.29 13.36
CA ARG A 344 8.74 6.74 14.50
C ARG A 344 7.25 7.02 14.38
N VAL A 345 6.86 8.26 14.04
CA VAL A 345 5.46 8.65 13.88
C VAL A 345 4.83 7.93 12.69
N ALA A 346 5.56 7.83 11.57
CA ALA A 346 5.12 7.04 10.42
C ALA A 346 4.92 5.57 10.77
N GLY A 347 5.85 4.97 11.50
CA GLY A 347 5.74 3.57 11.96
C GLY A 347 4.54 3.34 12.87
N MET A 348 4.33 4.20 13.88
CA MET A 348 3.16 4.11 14.76
C MET A 348 1.84 4.23 13.97
N ARG A 349 1.77 5.20 13.04
CA ARG A 349 0.62 5.39 12.17
C ARG A 349 0.35 4.14 11.32
N LEU A 350 1.39 3.59 10.69
CA LEU A 350 1.27 2.39 9.87
C LEU A 350 0.76 1.20 10.67
N THR A 351 1.27 1.00 11.89
CA THR A 351 0.80 -0.07 12.76
C THR A 351 -0.69 0.08 13.09
N VAL A 352 -1.15 1.27 13.42
CA VAL A 352 -2.58 1.52 13.67
C VAL A 352 -3.38 1.33 12.39
N ALA A 353 -2.98 1.94 11.27
CA ALA A 353 -3.71 1.89 10.02
C ALA A 353 -3.83 0.45 9.49
N PHE A 354 -2.74 -0.32 9.48
CA PHE A 354 -2.76 -1.71 9.01
C PHE A 354 -3.36 -2.69 10.03
N GLY A 355 -3.34 -2.37 11.32
CA GLY A 355 -4.13 -3.11 12.31
C GLY A 355 -5.62 -3.07 11.98
N PHE A 356 -6.16 -1.88 11.69
CA PHE A 356 -7.56 -1.75 11.21
C PHE A 356 -7.78 -2.36 9.82
N SER A 357 -6.80 -2.29 8.95
CA SER A 357 -6.81 -2.91 7.63
C SER A 357 -6.99 -4.43 7.68
N SER A 358 -6.31 -5.10 8.59
CA SER A 358 -6.46 -6.54 8.76
C SER A 358 -7.90 -6.94 9.09
N LEU A 359 -8.59 -6.11 9.87
CA LEU A 359 -10.01 -6.32 10.20
C LEU A 359 -10.89 -6.21 8.95
N ALA A 360 -10.64 -5.23 8.08
CA ALA A 360 -11.38 -5.06 6.83
C ALA A 360 -11.24 -6.28 5.90
N VAL A 361 -10.04 -6.83 5.79
CA VAL A 361 -9.78 -8.02 4.98
C VAL A 361 -10.41 -9.27 5.59
N TRP A 362 -10.33 -9.41 6.92
CA TRP A 362 -10.96 -10.54 7.62
C TRP A 362 -12.47 -10.56 7.47
N VAL A 363 -13.11 -9.40 7.58
CA VAL A 363 -14.57 -9.24 7.49
C VAL A 363 -15.09 -9.33 6.05
N LEU A 364 -14.25 -9.05 5.03
CA LEU A 364 -14.68 -8.94 3.62
C LEU A 364 -15.48 -10.16 3.16
N GLY A 365 -14.93 -11.36 3.27
CA GLY A 365 -15.60 -12.59 2.86
C GLY A 365 -16.91 -12.83 3.62
N PRO A 366 -16.89 -12.94 4.95
CA PRO A 366 -18.10 -13.11 5.77
C PRO A 366 -19.17 -12.05 5.51
N LEU A 367 -18.80 -10.78 5.36
CA LEU A 367 -19.72 -9.68 5.10
C LEU A 367 -20.41 -9.84 3.75
N VAL A 368 -19.62 -10.07 2.69
CA VAL A 368 -20.17 -10.28 1.34
C VAL A 368 -21.06 -11.52 1.29
N LYS A 369 -20.67 -12.60 1.97
CA LYS A 369 -21.50 -13.81 2.08
C LYS A 369 -22.84 -13.56 2.75
N ALA A 370 -22.86 -12.71 3.79
CA ALA A 370 -24.05 -12.44 4.57
C ALA A 370 -25.03 -11.48 3.88
N ILE A 371 -24.52 -10.42 3.24
CA ILE A 371 -25.36 -9.32 2.74
C ILE A 371 -25.14 -8.93 1.28
N GLY A 372 -24.19 -9.56 0.59
CA GLY A 372 -23.81 -9.25 -0.79
C GLY A 372 -22.96 -7.99 -0.95
N PHE A 373 -22.36 -7.81 -2.14
CA PHE A 373 -21.51 -6.66 -2.43
C PHE A 373 -22.25 -5.33 -2.41
N SER A 374 -23.49 -5.28 -2.92
CA SER A 374 -24.27 -4.03 -2.95
C SER A 374 -24.44 -3.44 -1.55
N ASN A 375 -24.89 -4.23 -0.58
CA ASN A 375 -25.06 -3.78 0.82
C ASN A 375 -23.69 -3.50 1.48
N ALA A 376 -22.65 -4.26 1.17
CA ALA A 376 -21.30 -3.98 1.66
C ALA A 376 -20.78 -2.63 1.16
N LEU A 377 -21.03 -2.24 -0.08
CA LEU A 377 -20.67 -0.93 -0.63
C LEU A 377 -21.46 0.22 0.04
N TRP A 378 -22.73 0.01 0.43
CA TRP A 378 -23.47 0.95 1.26
C TRP A 378 -22.82 1.16 2.63
N ILE A 379 -22.34 0.08 3.27
CA ILE A 379 -21.56 0.19 4.51
C ILE A 379 -20.29 0.98 4.27
N MET A 380 -19.58 0.73 3.15
CA MET A 380 -18.38 1.51 2.79
C MET A 380 -18.70 3.00 2.56
N ALA A 381 -19.85 3.33 1.99
CA ALA A 381 -20.31 4.71 1.86
C ALA A 381 -20.53 5.36 3.24
N GLY A 382 -21.11 4.64 4.20
CA GLY A 382 -21.20 5.08 5.59
C GLY A 382 -19.85 5.30 6.26
N ILE A 383 -18.87 4.41 6.02
CA ILE A 383 -17.50 4.55 6.50
C ILE A 383 -16.82 5.78 5.86
N ALA A 384 -17.06 6.06 4.57
CA ALA A 384 -16.56 7.26 3.91
C ALA A 384 -17.18 8.54 4.52
N ALA A 385 -18.46 8.51 4.91
CA ALA A 385 -19.10 9.63 5.62
C ALA A 385 -18.47 9.86 7.00
N ILE A 386 -18.20 8.81 7.76
CA ILE A 386 -17.48 8.89 9.05
C ILE A 386 -16.09 9.50 8.82
N LYS A 387 -15.36 9.07 7.80
CA LYS A 387 -14.06 9.65 7.42
C LYS A 387 -14.18 11.15 7.13
N ALA A 388 -15.17 11.57 6.34
CA ALA A 388 -15.38 12.98 6.02
C ALA A 388 -15.66 13.80 7.30
N ALA A 389 -16.49 13.30 8.20
CA ALA A 389 -16.76 13.94 9.49
C ALA A 389 -15.50 14.06 10.36
N ILE A 390 -14.67 13.01 10.43
CA ILE A 390 -13.39 13.04 11.15
C ILE A 390 -12.46 14.12 10.55
N VAL A 391 -12.35 14.19 9.24
CA VAL A 391 -11.47 15.16 8.56
C VAL A 391 -11.93 16.60 8.80
N MET A 392 -13.23 16.87 8.94
CA MET A 392 -13.73 18.20 9.30
C MET A 392 -13.24 18.69 10.67
N LEU A 393 -12.84 17.78 11.56
CA LEU A 393 -12.26 18.10 12.86
C LEU A 393 -10.80 18.54 12.81
N LEU A 394 -10.14 18.50 11.65
CA LEU A 394 -8.78 19.03 11.49
C LEU A 394 -8.73 20.50 11.92
N PRO A 395 -7.68 20.91 12.65
CA PRO A 395 -7.48 22.33 12.92
C PRO A 395 -7.31 23.10 11.61
N ASP A 396 -7.82 24.32 11.57
CA ASP A 396 -7.56 25.23 10.47
C ASP A 396 -6.09 25.63 10.49
N GLU A 397 -5.48 25.69 9.31
CA GLU A 397 -4.08 26.10 9.21
C GLU A 397 -3.98 27.62 9.46
N PRO A 398 -2.97 28.07 10.24
CA PRO A 398 -2.67 29.49 10.28
C PRO A 398 -2.44 29.98 8.84
N ALA A 399 -3.01 31.15 8.51
CA ALA A 399 -2.79 31.76 7.20
C ALA A 399 -1.27 31.82 6.95
N THR A 400 -0.81 31.13 5.92
CA THR A 400 0.58 31.22 5.48
C THR A 400 0.79 32.65 4.99
N GLU A 401 1.65 33.42 5.65
CA GLU A 401 2.08 34.71 5.09
C GLU A 401 2.60 34.44 3.67
N PRO A 402 2.15 35.24 2.68
CA PRO A 402 2.63 35.08 1.31
C PRO A 402 4.17 35.22 1.34
N VAL A 403 4.86 34.22 0.78
CA VAL A 403 6.29 34.29 0.55
C VAL A 403 6.53 35.57 -0.27
N LYS A 404 7.11 36.58 0.36
CA LYS A 404 7.58 37.76 -0.38
C LYS A 404 8.61 37.29 -1.39
N THR A 405 8.21 37.31 -2.66
CA THR A 405 9.08 37.09 -3.82
C THR A 405 10.14 38.15 -3.92
#